data_b2469900d1408dc84a8f93e74325e096
#
_entry.id   b2469900d1408dc84a8f93e74325e096
#
_cell.length_a   1.000
_cell.length_b   1.000
_cell.length_c   1.000
_cell.angle_alpha   90.00
_cell.angle_beta   90.00
_cell.angle_gamma   90.00
#
_symmetry.space_group_name_H-M   'P 1'
#
loop_
_entity.id
_entity.type
_entity.pdbx_description
1 polymer ?
#
loop_
_entity_poly.entity_id
_entity_poly.type
_entity_poly.pdbx_seq_one_letter_code
_entity_poly.pdbx_strand_id
1 'polypeptide(L)'
;MEVNVKFAKVRPDAIIPSKRDEDMGFDIYACFDEDFIAIYPHETRLVPTGIASACDPGYGFLLFERGSTGSKGIARRCGVIDSGYRDEWFIGLTNTTDKMLFISKLDNTELEKALRFGSEEPIAYKLASDEVLNAIIYPYSKAIVQALIAPVPEINKEEISYEDLKAIPSERGLGSLGSSGK
;
A
#
# COMPACT_ATOMS: atom_id res chain seq x y z
N MET A 1 11.05 -4.85 -24.52
CA MET A 1 10.74 -3.41 -24.26
C MET A 1 11.39 -3.07 -22.93
N GLU A 2 12.27 -2.09 -22.90
CA GLU A 2 12.99 -1.67 -21.70
C GLU A 2 12.29 -0.43 -21.14
N VAL A 3 12.14 -0.36 -19.81
CA VAL A 3 11.51 0.77 -19.12
C VAL A 3 12.50 1.30 -18.10
N ASN A 4 12.77 2.60 -18.17
CA ASN A 4 13.66 3.24 -17.21
C ASN A 4 12.91 3.61 -15.95
N VAL A 5 13.38 3.10 -14.82
CA VAL A 5 12.86 3.40 -13.49
C VAL A 5 14.01 3.94 -12.63
N LYS A 6 13.74 5.03 -11.93
CA LYS A 6 14.68 5.64 -10.98
C LYS A 6 14.01 5.72 -9.62
N PHE A 7 14.73 5.32 -8.59
CA PHE A 7 14.34 5.52 -7.20
C PHE A 7 15.37 6.41 -6.49
N ALA A 8 14.89 7.26 -5.61
CA ALA A 8 15.70 8.08 -4.74
C ALA A 8 15.30 7.87 -3.29
N LYS A 9 16.25 7.95 -2.37
CA LYS A 9 15.99 8.00 -0.94
C LYS A 9 15.62 9.42 -0.53
N VAL A 10 14.46 9.58 0.10
CA VAL A 10 14.03 10.81 0.77
C VAL A 10 14.55 10.80 2.22
N ARG A 11 14.66 9.58 2.81
CA ARG A 11 15.24 9.34 4.12
C ARG A 11 16.48 8.45 4.00
N PRO A 12 17.56 8.70 4.76
CA PRO A 12 18.84 7.99 4.59
C PRO A 12 18.75 6.48 4.78
N ASP A 13 17.91 6.02 5.70
CA ASP A 13 17.69 4.62 6.07
C ASP A 13 16.63 3.91 5.21
N ALA A 14 16.00 4.61 4.26
CA ALA A 14 15.05 4.01 3.32
C ALA A 14 15.70 2.88 2.51
N ILE A 15 14.92 1.86 2.21
CA ILE A 15 15.34 0.74 1.37
C ILE A 15 14.90 1.03 -0.07
N ILE A 16 15.86 1.06 -0.99
CA ILE A 16 15.55 1.17 -2.43
C ILE A 16 14.80 -0.08 -2.88
N PRO A 17 13.63 0.06 -3.53
CA PRO A 17 12.84 -1.06 -4.01
C PRO A 17 13.64 -1.98 -4.94
N SER A 18 13.51 -3.27 -4.74
CA SER A 18 14.14 -4.29 -5.59
C SER A 18 13.19 -5.44 -5.86
N LYS A 19 13.50 -6.20 -6.90
CA LYS A 19 12.81 -7.44 -7.25
C LYS A 19 13.81 -8.40 -7.90
N ARG A 20 13.52 -9.69 -7.88
CA ARG A 20 14.23 -10.69 -8.69
C ARG A 20 13.70 -10.63 -10.13
N ASP A 21 14.43 -11.22 -11.06
CA ASP A 21 14.04 -11.20 -12.50
C ASP A 21 12.68 -11.84 -12.75
N GLU A 22 12.35 -12.90 -12.01
CA GLU A 22 11.08 -13.61 -12.11
C GLU A 22 9.94 -12.98 -11.31
N ASP A 23 10.23 -12.03 -10.41
CA ASP A 23 9.21 -11.36 -9.62
C ASP A 23 8.51 -10.28 -10.46
N MET A 24 7.21 -10.19 -10.34
CA MET A 24 6.42 -9.22 -11.07
C MET A 24 6.54 -7.81 -10.49
N GLY A 25 6.67 -7.70 -9.17
CA GLY A 25 6.65 -6.43 -8.43
C GLY A 25 7.91 -6.15 -7.64
N PHE A 26 8.19 -4.86 -7.46
CA PHE A 26 9.20 -4.36 -6.54
C PHE A 26 8.68 -4.40 -5.10
N ASP A 27 9.49 -4.88 -4.19
CA ASP A 27 9.19 -4.86 -2.76
C ASP A 27 9.34 -3.45 -2.19
N ILE A 28 8.29 -2.96 -1.52
CA ILE A 28 8.25 -1.63 -0.90
C ILE A 28 8.20 -1.79 0.62
N TYR A 29 9.10 -1.09 1.30
CA TYR A 29 9.30 -1.17 2.74
C TYR A 29 8.81 0.09 3.45
N ALA A 30 8.41 -0.05 4.71
CA ALA A 30 8.17 1.09 5.59
C ALA A 30 9.49 1.77 5.98
N CYS A 31 9.46 3.09 6.19
CA CYS A 31 10.59 3.86 6.70
C CYS A 31 10.08 4.97 7.62
N PHE A 32 10.25 4.80 8.93
CA PHE A 32 9.81 5.75 9.96
C PHE A 32 10.79 5.73 11.14
N ASP A 33 10.77 6.78 11.98
CA ASP A 33 11.75 6.95 13.06
C ASP A 33 11.32 6.22 14.34
N GLU A 34 10.03 6.11 14.59
CA GLU A 34 9.43 5.49 15.77
C GLU A 34 9.80 3.99 15.87
N ASP A 35 9.66 3.42 17.05
CA ASP A 35 9.86 1.99 17.29
C ASP A 35 8.79 1.13 16.62
N PHE A 36 7.58 1.67 16.47
CA PHE A 36 6.48 1.01 15.77
C PHE A 36 5.41 2.01 15.28
N ILE A 37 4.64 1.60 14.29
CA ILE A 37 3.38 2.25 13.90
C ILE A 37 2.23 1.32 14.32
N ALA A 38 1.28 1.85 15.09
CA ALA A 38 0.04 1.15 15.45
C ALA A 38 -1.08 1.54 14.48
N ILE A 39 -1.85 0.55 14.02
CA ILE A 39 -3.06 0.74 13.19
C ILE A 39 -4.21 0.03 13.88
N TYR A 40 -5.19 0.80 14.31
CA TYR A 40 -6.36 0.27 15.05
C TYR A 40 -7.23 -0.62 14.15
N PRO A 41 -8.10 -1.46 14.75
CA PRO A 41 -9.11 -2.17 14.00
C PRO A 41 -9.86 -1.24 13.03
N HIS A 42 -9.96 -1.65 11.77
CA HIS A 42 -10.65 -0.93 10.68
C HIS A 42 -10.09 0.50 10.36
N GLU A 43 -8.99 0.88 10.96
CA GLU A 43 -8.29 2.14 10.64
C GLU A 43 -7.50 2.03 9.34
N THR A 44 -7.42 3.15 8.61
CA THR A 44 -6.46 3.36 7.52
C THR A 44 -5.41 4.38 7.96
N ARG A 45 -4.13 4.00 7.87
CA ARG A 45 -3.02 4.87 8.22
C ARG A 45 -2.03 5.00 7.05
N LEU A 46 -1.52 6.20 6.81
CA LEU A 46 -0.46 6.44 5.85
C LEU A 46 0.88 6.04 6.49
N VAL A 47 1.58 5.11 5.85
CA VAL A 47 2.89 4.61 6.27
C VAL A 47 3.95 5.17 5.32
N PRO A 48 4.92 5.94 5.82
CA PRO A 48 6.00 6.49 5.00
C PRO A 48 6.95 5.37 4.54
N THR A 49 7.56 5.56 3.37
CA THR A 49 8.51 4.61 2.78
C THR A 49 9.92 5.17 2.62
N GLY A 50 10.07 6.48 2.77
CA GLY A 50 11.36 7.17 2.60
C GLY A 50 11.88 7.16 1.17
N ILE A 51 11.08 6.79 0.16
CA ILE A 51 11.49 6.76 -1.25
C ILE A 51 10.64 7.67 -2.11
N ALA A 52 11.24 8.17 -3.19
CA ALA A 52 10.57 8.82 -4.30
C ALA A 52 11.00 8.14 -5.62
N SER A 53 10.25 8.36 -6.70
CA SER A 53 10.55 7.73 -7.98
C SER A 53 10.35 8.62 -9.20
N ALA A 54 10.89 8.12 -10.32
CA ALA A 54 10.56 8.56 -11.66
C ALA A 54 10.57 7.36 -12.60
N CYS A 55 9.69 7.33 -13.58
CA CYS A 55 9.76 6.40 -14.70
C CYS A 55 9.42 7.12 -16.02
N ASP A 56 9.60 6.41 -17.12
CA ASP A 56 9.25 6.94 -18.45
C ASP A 56 7.77 7.33 -18.49
N PRO A 57 7.37 8.45 -19.17
CA PRO A 57 6.00 9.00 -19.14
C PRO A 57 4.90 8.04 -19.60
N GLY A 58 5.22 7.05 -20.42
CA GLY A 58 4.28 6.01 -20.86
C GLY A 58 4.02 4.92 -19.82
N TYR A 59 4.45 5.09 -18.57
CA TYR A 59 4.33 4.12 -17.49
C TYR A 59 3.95 4.77 -16.16
N GLY A 60 3.54 3.95 -15.20
CA GLY A 60 3.28 4.33 -13.83
C GLY A 60 3.39 3.10 -12.93
N PHE A 61 3.24 3.28 -11.63
CA PHE A 61 3.24 2.16 -10.70
C PHE A 61 1.83 1.89 -10.19
N LEU A 62 1.50 0.61 -10.13
CA LEU A 62 0.33 0.09 -9.44
C LEU A 62 0.80 -0.66 -8.19
N LEU A 63 0.27 -0.27 -7.04
CA LEU A 63 0.59 -0.91 -5.77
C LEU A 63 -0.41 -2.03 -5.48
N PHE A 64 0.10 -3.13 -4.93
CA PHE A 64 -0.70 -4.29 -4.53
C PHE A 64 -0.27 -4.80 -3.16
N GLU A 65 -1.17 -5.49 -2.48
CA GLU A 65 -0.84 -6.28 -1.30
C GLU A 65 0.16 -7.38 -1.67
N ARG A 66 1.02 -7.73 -0.73
CA ARG A 66 1.79 -8.97 -0.80
C ARG A 66 0.97 -10.12 -0.20
N GLY A 67 1.28 -11.34 -0.57
CA GLY A 67 0.66 -12.51 0.06
C GLY A 67 0.79 -12.50 1.59
N SER A 68 1.93 -11.99 2.10
CA SER A 68 2.21 -11.89 3.55
C SER A 68 1.43 -10.80 4.28
N THR A 69 0.95 -9.77 3.59
CA THR A 69 0.14 -8.68 4.17
C THR A 69 -1.35 -8.96 3.95
N GLY A 70 -1.77 -9.26 2.73
CA GLY A 70 -3.16 -9.53 2.40
C GLY A 70 -3.75 -10.69 3.20
N SER A 71 -3.01 -11.80 3.37
CA SER A 71 -3.45 -12.94 4.19
C SER A 71 -3.62 -12.64 5.68
N LYS A 72 -3.09 -11.51 6.16
CA LYS A 72 -3.23 -11.04 7.55
C LYS A 72 -4.30 -9.95 7.72
N GLY A 73 -5.04 -9.63 6.66
CA GLY A 73 -6.02 -8.55 6.69
C GLY A 73 -5.40 -7.15 6.63
N ILE A 74 -4.17 -7.03 6.14
CA ILE A 74 -3.51 -5.74 5.89
C ILE A 74 -3.77 -5.36 4.44
N ALA A 75 -4.74 -4.46 4.22
CA ALA A 75 -5.17 -4.05 2.89
C ALA A 75 -4.50 -2.71 2.49
N ARG A 76 -4.09 -2.62 1.23
CA ARG A 76 -3.53 -1.42 0.64
C ARG A 76 -4.64 -0.48 0.17
N ARG A 77 -4.46 0.84 0.35
CA ARG A 77 -5.23 1.94 -0.24
C ARG A 77 -4.31 2.83 -1.06
N CYS A 78 -4.89 3.71 -1.91
CA CYS A 78 -4.11 4.68 -2.71
C CYS A 78 -3.04 3.99 -3.57
N GLY A 79 -3.48 3.23 -4.57
CA GLY A 79 -2.65 2.26 -5.27
C GLY A 79 -2.03 2.71 -6.58
N VAL A 80 -2.01 4.00 -6.91
CA VAL A 80 -1.43 4.52 -8.14
C VAL A 80 -0.34 5.52 -7.81
N ILE A 81 0.83 5.35 -8.43
CA ILE A 81 1.92 6.35 -8.42
C ILE A 81 2.21 6.73 -9.87
N ASP A 82 1.94 7.97 -10.20
CA ASP A 82 2.16 8.50 -11.53
C ASP A 82 3.66 8.65 -11.86
N SER A 83 4.01 8.56 -13.15
CA SER A 83 5.39 8.79 -13.61
C SER A 83 5.95 10.15 -13.21
N GLY A 84 5.08 11.15 -13.07
CA GLY A 84 5.42 12.52 -12.70
C GLY A 84 5.44 12.81 -11.20
N TYR A 85 5.04 11.89 -10.34
CA TYR A 85 5.06 12.09 -8.89
C TYR A 85 6.51 12.05 -8.37
N ARG A 86 6.91 13.08 -7.64
CA ARG A 86 8.32 13.28 -7.20
C ARG A 86 8.48 13.34 -5.69
N ASP A 87 7.39 13.28 -4.93
CA ASP A 87 7.44 13.31 -3.48
C ASP A 87 7.55 11.91 -2.89
N GLU A 88 7.71 11.82 -1.56
CA GLU A 88 7.77 10.56 -0.83
C GLU A 88 6.52 9.72 -1.08
N TRP A 89 6.72 8.42 -1.26
CA TRP A 89 5.62 7.48 -1.33
C TRP A 89 5.08 7.19 0.07
N PHE A 90 3.80 7.49 0.27
CA PHE A 90 3.05 7.09 1.44
C PHE A 90 2.09 5.96 1.08
N ILE A 91 2.16 4.87 1.82
CA ILE A 91 1.29 3.72 1.60
C ILE A 91 0.13 3.76 2.58
N GLY A 92 -1.09 3.93 2.07
CA GLY A 92 -2.30 3.74 2.88
C GLY A 92 -2.47 2.27 3.22
N LEU A 93 -2.33 1.90 4.49
CA LEU A 93 -2.61 0.55 4.97
C LEU A 93 -3.87 0.57 5.85
N THR A 94 -4.82 -0.29 5.50
CA THR A 94 -6.03 -0.53 6.31
C THR A 94 -5.87 -1.85 7.06
N ASN A 95 -6.04 -1.81 8.35
CA ASN A 95 -6.25 -3.00 9.16
C ASN A 95 -7.72 -3.44 9.03
N THR A 96 -7.97 -4.54 8.33
CA THR A 96 -9.34 -5.04 8.11
C THR A 96 -9.81 -6.01 9.19
N THR A 97 -9.05 -6.16 10.27
CA THR A 97 -9.33 -7.11 11.35
C THR A 97 -9.82 -6.39 12.61
N ASP A 98 -10.35 -7.17 13.57
CA ASP A 98 -10.75 -6.69 14.89
C ASP A 98 -9.58 -6.63 15.89
N LYS A 99 -8.34 -6.90 15.44
CA LYS A 99 -7.13 -6.89 16.26
C LYS A 99 -6.31 -5.64 16.02
N MET A 100 -5.53 -5.21 17.01
CA MET A 100 -4.48 -4.19 16.77
C MET A 100 -3.45 -4.72 15.78
N LEU A 101 -2.97 -3.85 14.89
CA LEU A 101 -1.87 -4.13 13.98
C LEU A 101 -0.69 -3.21 14.33
N PHE A 102 0.48 -3.80 14.52
CA PHE A 102 1.74 -3.07 14.71
C PHE A 102 2.71 -3.39 13.58
N ILE A 103 3.22 -2.36 12.90
CA ILE A 103 4.43 -2.48 12.08
C ILE A 103 5.57 -2.12 12.99
N SER A 104 6.41 -3.09 13.39
CA SER A 104 7.33 -2.95 14.53
C SER A 104 8.78 -3.24 14.18
N LYS A 105 9.68 -2.39 14.66
CA LYS A 105 11.13 -2.62 14.73
C LYS A 105 11.50 -3.50 15.90
N LEU A 106 10.66 -3.50 16.96
CA LEU A 106 10.84 -4.25 18.18
C LEU A 106 10.37 -5.70 18.01
N ASP A 107 10.97 -6.61 18.75
CA ASP A 107 10.43 -7.95 18.91
C ASP A 107 9.16 -7.94 19.80
N ASN A 108 8.50 -9.10 19.91
CA ASN A 108 7.24 -9.20 20.67
C ASN A 108 7.40 -8.80 22.14
N THR A 109 8.52 -9.17 22.77
CA THR A 109 8.78 -8.89 24.18
C THR A 109 9.09 -7.42 24.42
N GLU A 110 9.88 -6.83 23.53
CA GLU A 110 10.23 -5.40 23.55
C GLU A 110 9.00 -4.54 23.28
N LEU A 111 8.18 -4.90 22.30
CA LEU A 111 6.94 -4.20 21.98
C LEU A 111 5.97 -4.24 23.17
N GLU A 112 5.78 -5.40 23.81
CA GLU A 112 4.95 -5.53 25.00
C GLU A 112 5.44 -4.61 26.14
N LYS A 113 6.76 -4.54 26.36
CA LYS A 113 7.34 -3.63 27.35
C LYS A 113 7.12 -2.17 26.98
N ALA A 114 7.33 -1.80 25.71
CA ALA A 114 7.12 -0.43 25.23
C ALA A 114 5.66 0.02 25.39
N LEU A 115 4.69 -0.86 25.11
CA LEU A 115 3.27 -0.60 25.26
C LEU A 115 2.81 -0.50 26.73
N ARG A 116 3.48 -1.23 27.65
CA ARG A 116 3.14 -1.21 29.08
C ARG A 116 3.81 -0.05 29.85
N PHE A 117 5.03 0.33 29.48
CA PHE A 117 5.90 1.20 30.27
C PHE A 117 6.39 2.43 29.50
N GLY A 118 6.13 2.52 28.19
CA GLY A 118 6.50 3.66 27.35
C GLY A 118 5.73 4.92 27.76
N SER A 119 6.45 5.97 28.09
CA SER A 119 5.97 7.08 28.93
C SER A 119 5.96 8.43 28.26
N GLU A 120 5.69 8.65 27.00
CA GLU A 120 5.62 10.05 26.52
C GLU A 120 4.55 10.39 25.46
N GLU A 121 3.86 9.42 24.91
CA GLU A 121 2.62 9.73 24.19
C GLU A 121 1.49 9.03 24.93
N PRO A 122 0.36 9.69 25.19
CA PRO A 122 -0.82 8.98 25.58
C PRO A 122 -1.24 8.17 24.35
N ILE A 123 -0.72 6.95 24.22
CA ILE A 123 -1.48 5.92 23.53
C ILE A 123 -2.76 5.88 24.36
N ALA A 124 -3.81 6.52 23.85
CA ALA A 124 -5.08 6.75 24.55
C ALA A 124 -5.81 5.44 24.89
N TYR A 125 -5.10 4.34 24.79
CA TYR A 125 -5.48 3.00 25.17
C TYR A 125 -4.34 2.40 25.98
N LYS A 126 -4.54 2.33 27.29
CA LYS A 126 -3.97 1.22 28.04
C LYS A 126 -4.60 -0.04 27.42
N LEU A 127 -3.94 -0.59 26.40
CA LEU A 127 -4.31 -1.89 25.87
C LEU A 127 -4.32 -2.85 27.05
N ALA A 128 -5.43 -3.51 27.31
CA ALA A 128 -5.45 -4.58 28.26
C ALA A 128 -4.38 -5.61 27.82
N SER A 129 -3.71 -6.23 28.79
CA SER A 129 -2.62 -7.20 28.50
C SER A 129 -3.02 -8.24 27.46
N ASP A 130 -4.29 -8.59 27.41
CA ASP A 130 -4.85 -9.59 26.49
C ASP A 130 -4.98 -9.07 25.04
N GLU A 131 -5.12 -7.76 24.82
CA GLU A 131 -5.18 -7.15 23.48
C GLU A 131 -3.81 -7.11 22.80
N VAL A 132 -2.74 -6.90 23.55
CA VAL A 132 -1.36 -6.95 23.03
C VAL A 132 -1.00 -8.38 22.66
N LEU A 133 -1.37 -9.38 23.47
CA LEU A 133 -1.14 -10.80 23.21
C LEU A 133 -1.87 -11.30 21.96
N ASN A 134 -2.94 -10.65 21.56
CA ASN A 134 -3.76 -11.01 20.39
C ASN A 134 -3.52 -10.11 19.17
N ALA A 135 -2.60 -9.16 19.23
CA ALA A 135 -2.29 -8.23 18.15
C ALA A 135 -1.61 -8.92 16.95
N ILE A 136 -1.74 -8.32 15.78
CA ILE A 136 -0.96 -8.68 14.59
C ILE A 136 0.32 -7.86 14.64
N ILE A 137 1.46 -8.52 14.78
CA ILE A 137 2.78 -7.89 14.72
C ILE A 137 3.39 -8.18 13.35
N TYR A 138 3.59 -7.13 12.56
CA TYR A 138 4.22 -7.19 11.24
C TYR A 138 5.64 -6.62 11.35
N PRO A 139 6.68 -7.41 11.05
CA PRO A 139 8.05 -6.97 11.19
C PRO A 139 8.39 -5.80 10.25
N TYR A 140 8.98 -4.73 10.77
CA TYR A 140 9.46 -3.57 10.00
C TYR A 140 10.41 -3.97 8.85
N SER A 141 11.21 -5.01 9.04
CA SER A 141 12.15 -5.51 8.03
C SER A 141 11.49 -6.18 6.82
N LYS A 142 10.17 -6.37 6.84
CA LYS A 142 9.42 -6.98 5.72
C LYS A 142 8.75 -5.91 4.87
N ALA A 143 8.75 -6.13 3.55
CA ALA A 143 8.03 -5.26 2.63
C ALA A 143 6.53 -5.26 2.92
N ILE A 144 5.93 -4.08 2.93
CA ILE A 144 4.53 -3.85 3.29
C ILE A 144 3.58 -3.98 2.09
N VAL A 145 4.05 -3.63 0.89
CA VAL A 145 3.33 -3.77 -0.39
C VAL A 145 4.32 -4.13 -1.49
N GLN A 146 3.80 -4.43 -2.68
CA GLN A 146 4.58 -4.56 -3.91
C GLN A 146 4.10 -3.56 -4.95
N ALA A 147 5.02 -3.05 -5.78
CA ALA A 147 4.75 -2.12 -6.86
C ALA A 147 5.03 -2.75 -8.22
N LEU A 148 4.06 -2.74 -9.12
CA LEU A 148 4.18 -3.21 -10.50
C LEU A 148 4.29 -2.02 -11.43
N ILE A 149 5.14 -2.12 -12.45
CA ILE A 149 5.14 -1.18 -13.57
C ILE A 149 3.96 -1.51 -14.49
N ALA A 150 3.16 -0.51 -14.81
CA ALA A 150 2.03 -0.61 -15.72
C ALA A 150 2.19 0.39 -16.87
N PRO A 151 1.89 0.00 -18.13
CA PRO A 151 1.88 0.94 -19.24
C PRO A 151 0.69 1.90 -19.12
N VAL A 152 0.93 3.15 -19.49
CA VAL A 152 -0.08 4.20 -19.60
C VAL A 152 -0.21 4.54 -21.08
N PRO A 153 -1.25 4.04 -21.77
CA PRO A 153 -1.43 4.30 -23.19
C PRO A 153 -1.82 5.77 -23.44
N GLU A 154 -1.46 6.28 -24.60
CA GLU A 154 -2.04 7.52 -25.09
C GLU A 154 -3.55 7.32 -25.32
N ILE A 155 -4.34 8.24 -24.77
CA ILE A 155 -5.80 8.17 -24.85
C ILE A 155 -6.32 9.36 -25.62
N ASN A 156 -6.93 9.11 -26.78
CA ASN A 156 -7.78 10.07 -27.47
C ASN A 156 -9.16 10.03 -26.83
N LYS A 157 -9.53 11.08 -26.11
CA LYS A 157 -10.85 11.19 -25.49
C LYS A 157 -11.73 12.17 -26.28
N GLU A 158 -12.97 11.78 -26.51
CA GLU A 158 -13.99 12.58 -27.14
C GLU A 158 -15.22 12.58 -26.24
N GLU A 159 -15.84 13.73 -26.06
CA GLU A 159 -17.13 13.86 -25.42
C GLU A 159 -18.22 13.73 -26.49
N ILE A 160 -19.10 12.76 -26.34
CA ILE A 160 -20.25 12.53 -27.21
C ILE A 160 -21.54 12.54 -26.40
N SER A 161 -22.70 12.65 -27.09
CA SER A 161 -24.01 12.57 -26.42
C SER A 161 -24.24 11.16 -25.85
N TYR A 162 -25.08 11.05 -24.81
CA TYR A 162 -25.45 9.74 -24.28
C TYR A 162 -26.21 8.88 -25.29
N GLU A 163 -26.98 9.50 -26.19
CA GLU A 163 -27.71 8.81 -27.27
C GLU A 163 -26.70 8.20 -28.27
N ASP A 164 -25.68 8.96 -28.68
CA ASP A 164 -24.64 8.46 -29.57
C ASP A 164 -23.84 7.35 -28.91
N LEU A 165 -23.53 7.46 -27.59
CA LEU A 165 -22.85 6.40 -26.82
C LEU A 165 -23.68 5.11 -26.84
N LYS A 166 -25.00 5.19 -26.64
CA LYS A 166 -25.90 4.01 -26.67
C LYS A 166 -25.99 3.37 -28.06
N ALA A 167 -25.79 4.15 -29.11
CA ALA A 167 -25.81 3.67 -30.49
C ALA A 167 -24.54 2.88 -30.87
N ILE A 168 -23.45 2.99 -30.10
CA ILE A 168 -22.22 2.20 -30.32
C ILE A 168 -22.51 0.71 -30.07
N PRO A 169 -22.29 -0.18 -31.05
CA PRO A 169 -22.55 -1.60 -30.88
C PRO A 169 -21.74 -2.22 -29.77
N SER A 170 -22.36 -3.03 -28.92
CA SER A 170 -21.68 -3.82 -27.92
C SER A 170 -22.40 -5.15 -27.66
N GLU A 171 -21.67 -6.21 -27.35
CA GLU A 171 -22.26 -7.53 -27.03
C GLU A 171 -23.14 -7.46 -25.77
N ARG A 172 -22.85 -6.55 -24.86
CA ARG A 172 -23.62 -6.34 -23.64
C ARG A 172 -24.91 -5.53 -23.89
N GLY A 173 -24.96 -4.76 -24.98
CA GLY A 173 -26.05 -3.82 -25.27
C GLY A 173 -26.25 -2.84 -24.10
N LEU A 174 -27.52 -2.61 -23.71
CA LEU A 174 -27.91 -1.74 -22.59
C LEU A 174 -28.05 -2.48 -21.26
N GLY A 175 -27.44 -3.68 -21.14
CA GLY A 175 -27.49 -4.49 -19.92
C GLY A 175 -26.90 -3.77 -18.70
N SER A 176 -27.65 -3.70 -17.60
CA SER A 176 -27.25 -3.08 -16.33
C SER A 176 -26.47 -4.03 -15.42
N LEU A 177 -26.24 -3.63 -14.17
CA LEU A 177 -25.54 -4.44 -13.17
C LEU A 177 -26.17 -5.83 -13.05
N GLY A 178 -25.31 -6.88 -13.09
CA GLY A 178 -25.75 -8.28 -13.01
C GLY A 178 -26.19 -8.92 -14.32
N SER A 179 -26.23 -8.20 -15.45
CA SER A 179 -26.66 -8.76 -16.74
C SER A 179 -25.64 -9.70 -17.40
N SER A 180 -24.40 -9.78 -16.92
CA SER A 180 -23.31 -10.60 -17.51
C SER A 180 -23.24 -12.03 -16.94
N GLY A 181 -24.14 -12.43 -16.04
CA GLY A 181 -24.13 -13.73 -15.35
C GLY A 181 -25.29 -14.65 -15.74
N LYS A 182 -25.86 -14.51 -16.93
CA LYS A 182 -26.92 -15.40 -17.44
C LYS A 182 -26.39 -16.35 -18.47
#